data_7c512586b8ec24191a0bfad8d19ceede
#
_entry.id   7c512586b8ec24191a0bfad8d19ceede
#
_cell.length_a   1.000
_cell.length_b   1.000
_cell.length_c   1.000
_cell.angle_alpha   90.00
_cell.angle_beta   90.00
_cell.angle_gamma   90.00
#
_symmetry.space_group_name_H-M   'P 1'
#
loop_
_entity.id
_entity.type
_entity.pdbx_description
1 polymer ?
#
loop_
_entity_poly.entity_id
_entity_poly.type
_entity_poly.pdbx_seq_one_letter_code
_entity_poly.pdbx_strand_id
1 'polypeptide(L)' 'LLKMIDIVGREYNTHPNGQLLFYIYDSGKIEKRIK' A
#
# COMPACT_ATOMS: atom_id res chain seq x y z
N LEU A 1 -1.82 -10.29 1.25
CA LEU A 1 -1.15 -8.98 1.24
C LEU A 1 0.31 -9.14 1.61
N LEU A 2 1.20 -8.76 0.69
CA LEU A 2 2.64 -8.81 0.95
C LEU A 2 3.11 -7.55 1.66
N LYS A 3 2.71 -6.38 1.14
CA LYS A 3 3.15 -5.11 1.72
C LYS A 3 2.30 -3.96 1.24
N MET A 4 2.40 -2.84 1.95
CA MET A 4 1.80 -1.57 1.56
C MET A 4 2.94 -0.57 1.35
N ILE A 5 2.91 0.14 0.23
CA ILE A 5 3.93 1.14 -0.08
C ILE A 5 3.27 2.44 -0.49
N ASP A 6 3.98 3.56 -0.28
CA ASP A 6 3.51 4.85 -0.75
C ASP A 6 4.09 5.17 -2.13
N ILE A 7 3.77 6.35 -2.64
CA ILE A 7 4.18 6.76 -3.99
C ILE A 7 5.71 6.90 -4.11
N VAL A 8 6.40 7.05 -2.99
CA VAL A 8 7.87 7.17 -2.95
C VAL A 8 8.53 5.81 -2.75
N GLY A 9 7.74 4.75 -2.51
CA GLY A 9 8.25 3.41 -2.32
C GLY A 9 8.51 3.02 -0.87
N ARG A 10 8.09 3.84 0.09
CA ARG A 10 8.25 3.49 1.50
C ARG A 10 7.26 2.42 1.91
N GLU A 11 7.72 1.46 2.71
CA GLU A 11 6.86 0.39 3.20
C GLU A 11 6.19 0.79 4.51
N TYR A 12 4.93 0.35 4.66
CA TYR A 12 4.13 0.65 5.85
C TYR A 12 3.58 -0.63 6.46
N ASN A 13 3.50 -0.68 7.79
CA ASN A 13 2.86 -1.77 8.50
C ASN A 13 1.38 -1.51 8.71
N THR A 14 0.98 -0.24 8.78
CA THR A 14 -0.41 0.18 8.91
C THR A 14 -0.68 1.29 7.93
N HIS A 15 -1.96 1.49 7.58
CA HIS A 15 -2.34 2.52 6.61
C HIS A 15 -2.68 3.83 7.34
N PRO A 16 -1.83 4.86 7.25
CA PRO A 16 -2.12 6.15 7.86
C PRO A 16 -3.34 6.81 7.23
N ASN A 17 -4.09 7.55 8.03
CA ASN A 17 -5.27 8.26 7.54
C ASN A 17 -4.85 9.38 6.58
N GLY A 18 -5.64 9.55 5.52
CA GLY A 18 -5.43 10.63 4.56
C GLY A 18 -4.28 10.44 3.62
N GLN A 19 -3.73 9.22 3.54
CA GLN A 19 -2.58 8.94 2.70
C GLN A 19 -2.90 7.88 1.65
N LEU A 20 -2.37 8.06 0.44
CA LEU A 20 -2.50 7.10 -0.63
C LEU A 20 -1.45 6.02 -0.48
N LEU A 21 -1.88 4.76 -0.47
CA LEU A 21 -0.96 3.62 -0.44
C LEU A 21 -1.32 2.62 -1.53
N PHE A 22 -0.31 1.88 -1.97
CA PHE A 22 -0.47 0.76 -2.88
C PHE A 22 -0.36 -0.53 -2.08
N TYR A 23 -1.38 -1.38 -2.19
CA TYR A 23 -1.43 -2.68 -1.54
C TYR A 23 -0.96 -3.73 -2.53
N ILE A 24 0.12 -4.42 -2.20
CA ILE A 24 0.72 -5.42 -3.09
C ILE A 24 0.45 -6.81 -2.54
N TYR A 25 -0.10 -7.67 -3.40
CA TYR A 25 -0.50 -9.02 -3.03
C TYR A 25 0.40 -10.06 -3.69
N ASP A 26 0.48 -11.24 -3.08
CA ASP A 26 1.33 -12.33 -3.56
C ASP A 26 0.87 -12.89 -4.91
N SER A 27 -0.36 -12.62 -5.31
CA SER A 27 -0.87 -13.00 -6.63
C SER A 27 -0.37 -12.08 -7.73
N GLY A 28 0.38 -11.02 -7.38
CA GLY A 28 0.81 -10.00 -8.32
C GLY A 28 -0.16 -8.86 -8.48
N LYS A 29 -1.26 -8.89 -7.73
CA LYS A 29 -2.27 -7.84 -7.77
C LYS A 29 -1.81 -6.63 -6.97
N ILE A 30 -2.09 -5.44 -7.51
CA ILE A 30 -1.79 -4.18 -6.84
C ILE A 30 -3.07 -3.37 -6.74
N GLU A 31 -3.39 -2.89 -5.53
CA GLU A 31 -4.56 -2.04 -5.31
C GLU A 31 -4.12 -0.69 -4.79
N LYS A 32 -4.74 0.37 -5.31
CA LYS A 32 -4.53 1.73 -4.85
C LYS A 32 -5.64 2.10 -3.88
N ARG A 33 -5.28 2.51 -2.67
CA ARG A 33 -6.27 2.86 -1.65
C ARG A 33 -5.91 4.16 -0.95
N ILE A 34 -6.95 4.96 -0.68
CA ILE A 34 -6.86 6.17 0.14
C ILE A 34 -7.74 5.94 1.35
N LYS A 35 -7.22 6.22 2.53
CA LYS A 35 -7.99 6.00 3.75
C LYS A 35 -8.41 7.32 4.41
#